data_99d586b336ddba921ae93934be7b934e
#
_entry.id   99d586b336ddba921ae93934be7b934e
#
_cell.length_a   1.000
_cell.length_b   1.000
_cell.length_c   1.000
_cell.angle_alpha   90.00
_cell.angle_beta   90.00
_cell.angle_gamma   90.00
#
_symmetry.space_group_name_H-M   'P 1'
#
loop_
_entity.id
_entity.type
_entity.pdbx_description
1 polymer ?
#
loop_
_entity_poly.entity_id
_entity_poly.type
_entity_poly.pdbx_seq_one_letter_code
_entity_poly.pdbx_strand_id
1 'polypeptide(L)'
;MKLERRWWAVIAVTAVAVVAIVLSYTVFDRPSEECGPVKDLLDFNRAQAEHIESKTGDEQGVPTVGEDAAYQAWADGLAERAQKVTSPDLARTSTTVATLAGEFVGKLPLVRSQAESRAPGAPAPPAVYEMAALNARISNNLAELEKACS
;
A
#
# COMPACT_ATOMS: atom_id res chain seq x y z
N MET A 1 -2.89 -58.74 -23.67
CA MET A 1 -1.73 -57.86 -23.86
C MET A 1 -2.03 -56.50 -24.51
N LYS A 2 -3.19 -56.26 -25.11
CA LYS A 2 -3.55 -54.95 -25.66
C LYS A 2 -4.11 -53.95 -24.63
N LEU A 3 -4.46 -54.42 -23.42
CA LEU A 3 -5.07 -53.60 -22.38
C LEU A 3 -3.99 -52.76 -21.61
N GLU A 4 -2.82 -53.33 -21.39
CA GLU A 4 -1.74 -52.65 -20.65
C GLU A 4 -1.20 -51.40 -21.35
N ARG A 5 -1.07 -51.45 -22.69
CA ARG A 5 -0.54 -50.34 -23.48
C ARG A 5 -1.47 -49.11 -23.47
N ARG A 6 -2.79 -49.33 -23.38
CA ARG A 6 -3.79 -48.24 -23.25
C ARG A 6 -3.79 -47.64 -21.88
N TRP A 7 -3.56 -48.46 -20.85
CA TRP A 7 -3.47 -47.99 -19.47
C TRP A 7 -2.21 -47.13 -19.24
N TRP A 8 -1.07 -47.50 -19.83
CA TRP A 8 0.13 -46.69 -19.78
C TRP A 8 -0.02 -45.34 -20.48
N ALA A 9 -0.73 -45.28 -21.58
CA ALA A 9 -1.04 -44.04 -22.27
C ALA A 9 -1.92 -43.11 -21.45
N VAL A 10 -2.92 -43.65 -20.72
CA VAL A 10 -3.81 -42.87 -19.84
C VAL A 10 -3.04 -42.32 -18.64
N ILE A 11 -2.18 -43.14 -18.03
CA ILE A 11 -1.33 -42.72 -16.89
C ILE A 11 -0.34 -41.63 -17.34
N ALA A 12 0.27 -41.75 -18.50
CA ALA A 12 1.18 -40.73 -19.04
C ALA A 12 0.48 -39.40 -19.31
N VAL A 13 -0.71 -39.43 -19.88
CA VAL A 13 -1.50 -38.20 -20.17
C VAL A 13 -1.96 -37.53 -18.88
N THR A 14 -2.42 -38.29 -17.88
CA THR A 14 -2.82 -37.72 -16.56
C THR A 14 -1.61 -37.17 -15.81
N ALA A 15 -0.45 -37.82 -15.85
CA ALA A 15 0.76 -37.30 -15.21
C ALA A 15 1.22 -35.98 -15.84
N VAL A 16 1.19 -35.85 -17.17
CA VAL A 16 1.54 -34.62 -17.88
C VAL A 16 0.54 -33.49 -17.56
N ALA A 17 -0.76 -33.80 -17.49
CA ALA A 17 -1.79 -32.81 -17.13
C ALA A 17 -1.62 -32.30 -15.70
N VAL A 18 -1.33 -33.18 -14.73
CA VAL A 18 -1.10 -32.79 -13.33
C VAL A 18 0.17 -31.93 -13.21
N VAL A 19 1.26 -32.30 -13.89
CA VAL A 19 2.50 -31.50 -13.90
C VAL A 19 2.27 -30.13 -14.54
N ALA A 20 1.52 -30.05 -15.64
CA ALA A 20 1.18 -28.78 -16.26
C ALA A 20 0.33 -27.87 -15.35
N ILE A 21 -0.64 -28.44 -14.63
CA ILE A 21 -1.47 -27.71 -13.66
C ILE A 21 -0.62 -27.24 -12.49
N VAL A 22 0.22 -28.09 -11.89
CA VAL A 22 1.11 -27.71 -10.79
C VAL A 22 2.10 -26.62 -11.21
N LEU A 23 2.68 -26.73 -12.41
CA LEU A 23 3.58 -25.69 -12.94
C LEU A 23 2.84 -24.38 -13.20
N SER A 24 1.59 -24.42 -13.68
CA SER A 24 0.77 -23.21 -13.85
C SER A 24 0.54 -22.50 -12.52
N TYR A 25 0.14 -23.22 -11.48
CA TYR A 25 -0.05 -22.64 -10.15
C TYR A 25 1.24 -22.12 -9.51
N THR A 26 2.37 -22.79 -9.71
CA THR A 26 3.65 -22.38 -9.10
C THR A 26 4.39 -21.28 -9.85
N VAL A 27 4.15 -21.13 -11.15
CA VAL A 27 4.84 -20.13 -11.98
C VAL A 27 4.02 -18.84 -12.09
N PHE A 28 2.68 -18.93 -12.09
CA PHE A 28 1.81 -17.74 -12.19
C PHE A 28 1.51 -17.08 -10.84
N ASP A 29 1.62 -17.80 -9.70
CA ASP A 29 1.43 -17.27 -8.35
C ASP A 29 2.72 -16.77 -7.67
N ARG A 30 3.85 -16.75 -8.36
CA ARG A 30 5.02 -16.03 -7.85
C ARG A 30 4.85 -14.57 -8.21
N PRO A 31 4.65 -13.67 -7.21
CA PRO A 31 4.77 -12.25 -7.49
C PRO A 31 6.13 -12.03 -8.16
N SER A 32 6.15 -11.28 -9.25
CA SER A 32 7.39 -10.94 -9.92
C SER A 32 8.37 -10.40 -8.87
N GLU A 33 9.67 -10.68 -8.98
CA GLU A 33 10.68 -10.18 -8.03
C GLU A 33 10.60 -8.66 -7.88
N GLU A 34 10.13 -7.97 -8.90
CA GLU A 34 9.86 -6.53 -8.94
C GLU A 34 8.77 -6.08 -7.95
N CYS A 35 7.83 -6.96 -7.60
CA CYS A 35 6.75 -6.67 -6.65
C CYS A 35 7.14 -6.85 -5.18
N GLY A 36 8.27 -7.48 -4.89
CA GLY A 36 8.74 -7.66 -3.52
C GLY A 36 8.86 -6.34 -2.74
N PRO A 37 9.59 -5.33 -3.25
CA PRO A 37 9.72 -4.02 -2.62
C PRO A 37 8.38 -3.27 -2.51
N VAL A 38 7.46 -3.45 -3.48
CA VAL A 38 6.12 -2.84 -3.44
C VAL A 38 5.29 -3.46 -2.32
N LYS A 39 5.32 -4.78 -2.15
CA LYS A 39 4.62 -5.46 -1.05
C LYS A 39 5.15 -5.01 0.31
N ASP A 40 6.48 -4.88 0.47
CA ASP A 40 7.07 -4.31 1.69
C ASP A 40 6.59 -2.89 1.98
N LEU A 41 6.43 -2.04 0.96
CA LEU A 41 5.88 -0.70 1.09
C LEU A 41 4.39 -0.73 1.53
N LEU A 42 3.58 -1.58 0.92
CA LEU A 42 2.16 -1.73 1.23
C LEU A 42 1.95 -2.28 2.65
N ASP A 43 2.70 -3.30 3.04
CA ASP A 43 2.63 -3.90 4.38
C ASP A 43 3.09 -2.92 5.46
N PHE A 44 4.16 -2.16 5.19
CA PHE A 44 4.59 -1.08 6.06
C PHE A 44 3.50 -0.01 6.22
N ASN A 45 2.90 0.45 5.11
CA ASN A 45 1.82 1.43 5.17
C ASN A 45 0.66 0.95 6.04
N ARG A 46 0.24 -0.30 5.89
CA ARG A 46 -0.84 -0.91 6.69
C ARG A 46 -0.48 -0.95 8.17
N ALA A 47 0.71 -1.44 8.51
CA ALA A 47 1.17 -1.52 9.89
C ALA A 47 1.28 -0.14 10.56
N GLN A 48 1.76 0.87 9.83
CA GLN A 48 1.83 2.24 10.35
C GLN A 48 0.45 2.89 10.50
N ALA A 49 -0.48 2.63 9.58
CA ALA A 49 -1.86 3.13 9.70
C ALA A 49 -2.52 2.57 10.97
N GLU A 50 -2.41 1.26 11.22
CA GLU A 50 -2.90 0.63 12.46
C GLU A 50 -2.24 1.20 13.72
N HIS A 51 -0.93 1.45 13.66
CA HIS A 51 -0.19 2.05 14.77
C HIS A 51 -0.64 3.49 15.08
N ILE A 52 -0.84 4.31 14.06
CA ILE A 52 -1.34 5.68 14.20
C ILE A 52 -2.77 5.65 14.73
N GLU A 53 -3.66 4.83 14.17
CA GLU A 53 -5.04 4.67 14.62
C GLU A 53 -5.12 4.25 16.10
N SER A 54 -4.27 3.34 16.54
CA SER A 54 -4.20 2.91 17.93
C SER A 54 -3.79 4.01 18.92
N LYS A 55 -3.12 5.06 18.44
CA LYS A 55 -2.70 6.22 19.26
C LYS A 55 -3.70 7.35 19.25
N THR A 56 -4.43 7.54 18.14
CA THR A 56 -5.42 8.61 18.00
C THR A 56 -6.74 8.29 18.72
N GLY A 57 -6.98 7.02 19.05
CA GLY A 57 -8.24 6.58 19.66
C GLY A 57 -9.43 6.81 18.72
N ASP A 58 -10.66 6.71 19.26
CA ASP A 58 -11.90 6.95 18.51
C ASP A 58 -12.19 8.46 18.29
N GLU A 59 -11.31 9.35 18.72
CA GLU A 59 -11.47 10.78 18.54
C GLU A 59 -11.12 11.18 17.11
N GLN A 60 -12.15 11.42 16.30
CA GLN A 60 -12.04 12.05 14.98
C GLN A 60 -11.59 13.52 15.14
N GLY A 61 -10.33 13.70 15.47
CA GLY A 61 -9.73 15.01 15.74
C GLY A 61 -8.63 15.37 14.73
N VAL A 62 -8.19 16.61 14.81
CA VAL A 62 -6.97 17.06 14.16
C VAL A 62 -5.78 16.40 14.87
N PRO A 63 -4.82 15.79 14.15
CA PRO A 63 -3.66 15.16 14.76
C PRO A 63 -2.93 16.10 15.73
N THR A 64 -2.62 15.61 16.92
CA THR A 64 -1.90 16.36 17.97
C THR A 64 -0.41 16.44 17.67
N VAL A 65 0.29 17.36 18.35
CA VAL A 65 1.77 17.45 18.26
C VAL A 65 2.44 16.15 18.72
N GLY A 66 1.84 15.43 19.68
CA GLY A 66 2.35 14.12 20.13
C GLY A 66 2.32 13.03 19.09
N GLU A 67 1.45 13.16 18.09
CA GLU A 67 1.30 12.21 16.99
C GLU A 67 2.22 12.53 15.79
N ASP A 68 2.80 13.73 15.74
CA ASP A 68 3.66 14.17 14.64
C ASP A 68 4.83 13.19 14.38
N ALA A 69 5.44 12.66 15.42
CA ALA A 69 6.54 11.71 15.31
C ALA A 69 6.11 10.41 14.61
N ALA A 70 4.89 9.95 14.85
CA ALA A 70 4.35 8.75 14.21
C ALA A 70 4.05 9.01 12.72
N TYR A 71 3.46 10.17 12.39
CA TYR A 71 3.23 10.58 11.01
C TYR A 71 4.53 10.82 10.25
N GLN A 72 5.54 11.43 10.90
CA GLN A 72 6.86 11.62 10.28
C GLN A 72 7.53 10.27 10.00
N ALA A 73 7.52 9.34 10.98
CA ALA A 73 8.07 8.00 10.79
C ALA A 73 7.37 7.22 9.66
N TRP A 74 6.06 7.40 9.50
CA TRP A 74 5.30 6.84 8.40
C TRP A 74 5.75 7.41 7.04
N ALA A 75 5.86 8.72 6.90
CA ALA A 75 6.28 9.36 5.64
C ALA A 75 7.74 8.99 5.27
N ASP A 76 8.66 9.03 6.25
CA ASP A 76 10.07 8.67 6.05
C ASP A 76 10.21 7.19 5.68
N GLY A 77 9.47 6.31 6.33
CA GLY A 77 9.48 4.88 6.02
C GLY A 77 8.90 4.54 4.65
N LEU A 78 7.89 5.29 4.18
CA LEU A 78 7.41 5.17 2.79
C LEU A 78 8.48 5.64 1.80
N ALA A 79 9.17 6.75 2.07
CA ALA A 79 10.23 7.27 1.22
C ALA A 79 11.41 6.30 1.11
N GLU A 80 11.83 5.68 2.21
CA GLU A 80 12.88 4.66 2.21
C GLU A 80 12.52 3.45 1.36
N ARG A 81 11.27 2.98 1.45
CA ARG A 81 10.79 1.81 0.69
C ARG A 81 10.57 2.11 -0.77
N ALA A 82 10.09 3.30 -1.10
CA ALA A 82 9.93 3.74 -2.48
C ALA A 82 11.26 3.72 -3.26
N GLN A 83 12.38 4.04 -2.60
CA GLN A 83 13.71 4.00 -3.20
C GLN A 83 14.19 2.58 -3.55
N LYS A 84 13.61 1.55 -2.94
CA LYS A 84 13.94 0.14 -3.21
C LYS A 84 13.19 -0.43 -4.41
N VAL A 85 12.17 0.26 -4.90
CA VAL A 85 11.39 -0.15 -6.07
C VAL A 85 12.14 0.23 -7.33
N THR A 86 12.54 -0.75 -8.13
CA THR A 86 13.40 -0.56 -9.31
C THR A 86 12.67 -0.58 -10.64
N SER A 87 11.49 -1.21 -10.71
CA SER A 87 10.66 -1.20 -11.92
C SER A 87 10.16 0.23 -12.20
N PRO A 88 10.39 0.81 -13.39
CA PRO A 88 10.19 2.24 -13.63
C PRO A 88 8.77 2.75 -13.34
N ASP A 89 7.76 1.99 -13.71
CA ASP A 89 6.36 2.40 -13.48
C ASP A 89 5.97 2.27 -12.01
N LEU A 90 6.34 1.16 -11.34
CA LEU A 90 6.11 0.96 -9.92
C LEU A 90 6.91 1.96 -9.07
N ALA A 91 8.15 2.27 -9.45
CA ALA A 91 9.00 3.26 -8.80
C ALA A 91 8.39 4.67 -8.86
N ARG A 92 7.80 5.04 -10.01
CA ARG A 92 7.11 6.34 -10.17
C ARG A 92 5.92 6.45 -9.22
N THR A 93 5.05 5.45 -9.19
CA THR A 93 3.88 5.44 -8.32
C THR A 93 4.29 5.39 -6.84
N SER A 94 5.29 4.58 -6.47
CA SER A 94 5.83 4.51 -5.11
C SER A 94 6.43 5.85 -4.65
N THR A 95 7.19 6.51 -5.51
CA THR A 95 7.75 7.85 -5.24
C THR A 95 6.65 8.89 -5.08
N THR A 96 5.57 8.79 -5.87
CA THR A 96 4.40 9.67 -5.73
C THR A 96 3.74 9.48 -4.37
N VAL A 97 3.56 8.24 -3.91
CA VAL A 97 3.04 7.95 -2.55
C VAL A 97 3.90 8.61 -1.48
N ALA A 98 5.22 8.43 -1.55
CA ALA A 98 6.16 9.00 -0.59
C ALA A 98 6.12 10.55 -0.58
N THR A 99 6.07 11.17 -1.75
CA THR A 99 5.97 12.63 -1.88
C THR A 99 4.67 13.16 -1.26
N LEU A 100 3.55 12.53 -1.57
CA LEU A 100 2.25 12.91 -1.02
C LEU A 100 2.19 12.71 0.51
N ALA A 101 2.82 11.67 1.04
CA ALA A 101 2.92 11.45 2.48
C ALA A 101 3.74 12.57 3.16
N GLY A 102 4.85 13.00 2.56
CA GLY A 102 5.63 14.15 3.03
C GLY A 102 4.83 15.45 3.00
N GLU A 103 4.07 15.71 1.91
CA GLU A 103 3.18 16.87 1.83
C GLU A 103 2.09 16.83 2.90
N PHE A 104 1.51 15.65 3.17
CA PHE A 104 0.52 15.45 4.21
C PHE A 104 1.09 15.83 5.59
N VAL A 105 2.25 15.30 5.96
CA VAL A 105 2.92 15.63 7.22
C VAL A 105 3.26 17.11 7.33
N GLY A 106 3.75 17.71 6.25
CA GLY A 106 4.08 19.14 6.21
C GLY A 106 2.87 20.06 6.41
N LYS A 107 1.64 19.58 6.18
CA LYS A 107 0.41 20.36 6.40
C LYS A 107 -0.17 20.24 7.83
N LEU A 108 0.27 19.28 8.64
CA LEU A 108 -0.25 19.06 10.00
C LEU A 108 -0.23 20.33 10.87
N PRO A 109 0.87 21.11 10.94
CA PRO A 109 0.89 22.34 11.74
C PRO A 109 -0.14 23.38 11.27
N LEU A 110 -0.34 23.53 9.96
CA LEU A 110 -1.31 24.45 9.40
C LEU A 110 -2.75 24.04 9.76
N VAL A 111 -3.07 22.76 9.64
CA VAL A 111 -4.39 22.24 10.02
C VAL A 111 -4.68 22.50 11.49
N ARG A 112 -3.72 22.26 12.37
CA ARG A 112 -3.85 22.55 13.82
C ARG A 112 -4.12 24.02 14.07
N SER A 113 -3.29 24.91 13.54
CA SER A 113 -3.43 26.35 13.76
C SER A 113 -4.77 26.89 13.27
N GLN A 114 -5.26 26.40 12.13
CA GLN A 114 -6.57 26.76 11.62
C GLN A 114 -7.73 26.17 12.43
N ALA A 115 -7.57 24.96 12.96
CA ALA A 115 -8.56 24.33 13.82
C ALA A 115 -8.67 25.07 15.19
N GLU A 116 -7.54 25.47 15.79
CA GLU A 116 -7.48 26.19 17.05
C GLU A 116 -8.10 27.59 16.94
N SER A 117 -7.93 28.25 15.80
CA SER A 117 -8.48 29.60 15.55
C SER A 117 -9.96 29.60 15.12
N ARG A 118 -10.57 28.43 15.00
CA ARG A 118 -11.94 28.27 14.50
C ARG A 118 -12.99 28.59 15.55
N ALA A 119 -13.98 29.37 15.19
CA ALA A 119 -15.15 29.60 16.03
C ALA A 119 -16.03 28.33 16.15
N PRO A 120 -16.66 28.08 17.31
CA PRO A 120 -17.60 26.97 17.48
C PRO A 120 -18.71 27.03 16.42
N GLY A 121 -18.96 25.89 15.76
CA GLY A 121 -19.99 25.78 14.70
C GLY A 121 -19.59 26.30 13.31
N ALA A 122 -18.39 26.87 13.14
CA ALA A 122 -17.89 27.26 11.82
C ALA A 122 -17.59 26.01 10.95
N PRO A 123 -17.65 26.12 9.60
CA PRO A 123 -17.28 25.04 8.69
C PRO A 123 -15.80 24.64 8.84
N ALA A 124 -15.46 23.42 8.45
CA ALA A 124 -14.09 22.94 8.51
C ALA A 124 -13.13 23.89 7.76
N PRO A 125 -11.91 24.12 8.28
CA PRO A 125 -10.93 24.97 7.62
C PRO A 125 -10.51 24.42 6.25
N PRO A 126 -10.08 25.28 5.30
CA PRO A 126 -9.63 24.84 3.98
C PRO A 126 -8.52 23.78 4.01
N ALA A 127 -7.58 23.88 4.95
CA ALA A 127 -6.49 22.92 5.09
C ALA A 127 -6.98 21.50 5.41
N VAL A 128 -8.13 21.32 6.05
CA VAL A 128 -8.74 19.99 6.28
C VAL A 128 -9.18 19.36 4.97
N TYR A 129 -9.77 20.14 4.07
CA TYR A 129 -10.16 19.63 2.74
C TYR A 129 -8.95 19.30 1.88
N GLU A 130 -7.87 20.08 1.97
CA GLU A 130 -6.61 19.79 1.28
C GLU A 130 -5.98 18.51 1.81
N MET A 131 -5.99 18.29 3.13
CA MET A 131 -5.53 17.04 3.74
C MET A 131 -6.36 15.83 3.28
N ALA A 132 -7.68 15.97 3.22
CA ALA A 132 -8.55 14.91 2.72
C ALA A 132 -8.26 14.58 1.24
N ALA A 133 -7.99 15.60 0.42
CA ALA A 133 -7.60 15.41 -0.98
C ALA A 133 -6.24 14.71 -1.12
N LEU A 134 -5.25 15.05 -0.28
CA LEU A 134 -3.95 14.36 -0.23
C LEU A 134 -4.13 12.89 0.18
N ASN A 135 -4.91 12.63 1.22
CA ASN A 135 -5.19 11.26 1.67
C ASN A 135 -5.86 10.42 0.58
N ALA A 136 -6.83 10.99 -0.14
CA ALA A 136 -7.48 10.30 -1.27
C ALA A 136 -6.48 9.98 -2.39
N ARG A 137 -5.55 10.89 -2.71
CA ARG A 137 -4.49 10.66 -3.71
C ARG A 137 -3.52 9.57 -3.26
N ILE A 138 -3.10 9.57 -1.99
CA ILE A 138 -2.27 8.52 -1.40
C ILE A 138 -2.96 7.16 -1.54
N SER A 139 -4.22 7.07 -1.10
CA SER A 139 -5.01 5.82 -1.16
C SER A 139 -5.17 5.30 -2.58
N ASN A 140 -5.41 6.18 -3.56
CA ASN A 140 -5.54 5.78 -4.96
C ASN A 140 -4.22 5.22 -5.52
N ASN A 141 -3.07 5.85 -5.22
CA ASN A 141 -1.76 5.35 -5.67
C ASN A 141 -1.37 4.03 -4.97
N LEU A 142 -1.71 3.86 -3.69
CA LEU A 142 -1.51 2.58 -2.99
C LEU A 142 -2.36 1.47 -3.60
N ALA A 143 -3.64 1.74 -3.94
CA ALA A 143 -4.51 0.77 -4.61
C ALA A 143 -4.01 0.42 -6.03
N GLU A 144 -3.41 1.37 -6.75
CA GLU A 144 -2.77 1.11 -8.04
C GLU A 144 -1.56 0.17 -7.89
N LEU A 145 -0.70 0.39 -6.88
CA LEU A 145 0.42 -0.50 -6.56
C LEU A 145 -0.06 -1.90 -6.17
N GLU A 146 -1.09 -1.99 -5.32
CA GLU A 146 -1.67 -3.27 -4.91
C GLU A 146 -2.21 -4.04 -6.12
N LYS A 147 -2.96 -3.38 -7.00
CA LYS A 147 -3.49 -3.98 -8.22
C LYS A 147 -2.39 -4.44 -9.18
N ALA A 148 -1.29 -3.71 -9.28
CA ALA A 148 -0.18 -4.06 -10.16
C ALA A 148 0.62 -5.26 -9.64
N CYS A 149 0.57 -5.54 -8.31
CA CYS A 149 1.35 -6.58 -7.64
C CYS A 149 0.49 -7.66 -6.94
N SER A 150 -0.79 -7.74 -7.28
CA SER A 150 -1.71 -8.79 -6.82
C SER A 150 -1.66 -10.05 -7.67
#